data_354c5fb0bdcdd1b0b8392688b9220831
#
_entry.id   354c5fb0bdcdd1b0b8392688b9220831
#
_cell.length_a   1.000
_cell.length_b   1.000
_cell.length_c   1.000
_cell.angle_alpha   90.00
_cell.angle_beta   90.00
_cell.angle_gamma   90.00
#
_symmetry.space_group_name_H-M   'P 1'
#
loop_
_entity.id
_entity.type
_entity.pdbx_description
1 polymer ?
#
loop_
_entity_poly.entity_id
_entity_poly.type
_entity_poly.pdbx_seq_one_letter_code
_entity_poly.pdbx_strand_id
1 'polypeptide(L)'
;VANGGHCILIPRFTPQSYAELIKKHKPNLIAGVPSLFEALLRVKEIEGADLSCLLGVFSGGDSLSVELKKRFDAFLKEHGASITVREGYGTTECVTASCLTPIHKQKEGSIGIPFPDTYYKIVKPGTQEEVPYGEEGEICLTGPTMMLEYVNHPEETAQTKQTHADGLTWVHTGDLGMMDEEGFIYFRQRIKRMIVTNGYNVYPSQLENILEGHEYVHLSC
;
A
#
# COMPACT_ATOMS: atom_id res chain seq x y z
N VAL A 1 15.41 11.42 -7.62
CA VAL A 1 16.15 12.02 -8.75
C VAL A 1 16.05 13.52 -8.70
N ALA A 2 14.85 14.12 -8.64
CA ALA A 2 14.69 15.58 -8.59
C ALA A 2 15.45 16.25 -7.40
N ASN A 3 15.63 15.54 -6.30
CA ASN A 3 16.36 16.00 -5.11
C ASN A 3 17.78 15.42 -5.02
N GLY A 4 18.43 15.08 -6.15
CA GLY A 4 19.81 14.58 -6.21
C GLY A 4 19.96 13.08 -5.93
N GLY A 5 18.87 12.33 -5.87
CA GLY A 5 18.92 10.87 -5.72
C GLY A 5 19.46 10.16 -6.96
N HIS A 6 20.29 9.14 -6.77
CA HIS A 6 20.78 8.27 -7.84
C HIS A 6 19.82 7.07 -7.99
N CYS A 7 19.23 6.93 -9.18
CA CYS A 7 18.31 5.83 -9.49
C CYS A 7 19.05 4.72 -10.26
N ILE A 8 18.99 3.49 -9.75
CA ILE A 8 19.51 2.30 -10.42
C ILE A 8 18.37 1.62 -11.15
N LEU A 9 18.38 1.71 -12.48
CA LEU A 9 17.34 1.12 -13.33
C LEU A 9 17.68 -0.32 -13.68
N ILE A 10 16.70 -1.21 -13.55
CA ILE A 10 16.83 -2.63 -13.84
C ILE A 10 15.97 -2.95 -15.07
N PRO A 11 16.56 -3.19 -16.25
CA PRO A 11 15.78 -3.44 -17.48
C PRO A 11 14.97 -4.74 -17.45
N ARG A 12 15.48 -5.76 -16.74
CA ARG A 12 14.81 -7.05 -16.56
C ARG A 12 14.93 -7.47 -15.10
N PHE A 13 13.78 -7.57 -14.46
CA PHE A 13 13.69 -7.94 -13.06
C PHE A 13 13.68 -9.46 -12.87
N THR A 14 14.49 -9.95 -11.94
CA THR A 14 14.34 -11.25 -11.25
C THR A 14 14.69 -11.06 -9.78
N PRO A 15 14.12 -11.84 -8.84
CA PRO A 15 14.48 -11.73 -7.42
C PRO A 15 15.98 -11.92 -7.17
N GLN A 16 16.64 -12.82 -7.92
CA GLN A 16 18.07 -13.08 -7.84
C GLN A 16 18.89 -11.86 -8.25
N SER A 17 18.62 -11.30 -9.44
CA SER A 17 19.32 -10.11 -9.92
C SER A 17 19.10 -8.92 -8.98
N TYR A 18 17.91 -8.81 -8.38
CA TYR A 18 17.61 -7.75 -7.43
C TYR A 18 18.45 -7.90 -6.15
N ALA A 19 18.54 -9.11 -5.60
CA ALA A 19 19.38 -9.42 -4.45
C ALA A 19 20.87 -9.10 -4.70
N GLU A 20 21.39 -9.50 -5.87
CA GLU A 20 22.78 -9.19 -6.28
C GLU A 20 23.02 -7.68 -6.39
N LEU A 21 22.07 -6.94 -6.95
CA LEU A 21 22.16 -5.49 -7.09
C LEU A 21 22.09 -4.77 -5.74
N ILE A 22 21.27 -5.24 -4.81
CA ILE A 22 21.27 -4.73 -3.43
C ILE A 22 22.65 -4.88 -2.80
N LYS A 23 23.26 -6.07 -2.88
CA LYS A 23 24.61 -6.33 -2.34
C LYS A 23 25.68 -5.47 -3.02
N LYS A 24 25.60 -5.33 -4.35
CA LYS A 24 26.57 -4.59 -5.15
C LYS A 24 26.51 -3.09 -4.94
N HIS A 25 25.31 -2.53 -4.93
CA HIS A 25 25.12 -1.07 -4.97
C HIS A 25 24.78 -0.47 -3.60
N LYS A 26 24.47 -1.29 -2.60
CA LYS A 26 24.12 -0.85 -1.24
C LYS A 26 23.15 0.35 -1.25
N PRO A 27 21.94 0.19 -1.81
CA PRO A 27 21.00 1.31 -1.96
C PRO A 27 20.56 1.83 -0.59
N ASN A 28 20.24 3.11 -0.52
CA ASN A 28 19.65 3.69 0.69
C ASN A 28 18.13 3.45 0.75
N LEU A 29 17.47 3.32 -0.40
CA LEU A 29 16.03 3.15 -0.51
C LEU A 29 15.73 1.98 -1.43
N ILE A 30 14.80 1.13 -1.02
CA ILE A 30 14.18 0.11 -1.85
C ILE A 30 12.66 0.22 -1.78
N ALA A 31 12.00 -0.02 -2.90
CA ALA A 31 10.55 -0.05 -2.98
C ALA A 31 10.12 -1.28 -3.79
N GLY A 32 8.99 -1.83 -3.43
CA GLY A 32 8.46 -3.00 -4.12
C GLY A 32 7.03 -3.34 -3.72
N VAL A 33 6.54 -4.40 -4.31
CA VAL A 33 5.27 -5.01 -3.97
C VAL A 33 5.49 -6.17 -2.98
N PRO A 34 4.48 -6.62 -2.23
CA PRO A 34 4.62 -7.70 -1.25
C PRO A 34 5.25 -8.98 -1.82
N SER A 35 4.87 -9.37 -3.03
CA SER A 35 5.44 -10.56 -3.71
C SER A 35 6.96 -10.45 -3.96
N LEU A 36 7.51 -9.25 -4.10
CA LEU A 36 8.96 -9.04 -4.17
C LEU A 36 9.61 -9.38 -2.83
N PHE A 37 9.07 -8.89 -1.72
CA PHE A 37 9.62 -9.14 -0.39
C PHE A 37 9.54 -10.63 -0.03
N GLU A 38 8.42 -11.28 -0.35
CA GLU A 38 8.29 -12.73 -0.20
C GLU A 38 9.35 -13.49 -1.02
N ALA A 39 9.58 -13.08 -2.27
CA ALA A 39 10.61 -13.68 -3.11
C ALA A 39 12.02 -13.46 -2.55
N LEU A 40 12.34 -12.26 -2.03
CA LEU A 40 13.65 -11.97 -1.43
C LEU A 40 13.95 -12.85 -0.21
N LEU A 41 12.96 -13.20 0.59
CA LEU A 41 13.13 -14.10 1.74
C LEU A 41 13.58 -15.54 1.34
N ARG A 42 13.45 -15.89 0.06
CA ARG A 42 13.72 -17.26 -0.45
C ARG A 42 14.94 -17.37 -1.33
N VAL A 43 15.47 -16.24 -1.83
CA VAL A 43 16.64 -16.29 -2.72
C VAL A 43 17.94 -16.37 -1.94
N LYS A 44 18.79 -17.33 -2.30
CA LYS A 44 20.10 -17.52 -1.65
C LYS A 44 21.05 -16.34 -1.90
N GLU A 45 20.89 -15.66 -3.01
CA GLU A 45 21.72 -14.53 -3.41
C GLU A 45 21.69 -13.37 -2.40
N ILE A 46 20.64 -13.28 -1.55
CA ILE A 46 20.55 -12.26 -0.49
C ILE A 46 21.29 -12.67 0.79
N GLU A 47 21.62 -13.95 0.96
CA GLU A 47 22.34 -14.43 2.14
C GLU A 47 23.64 -13.66 2.36
N GLY A 48 23.91 -13.29 3.60
CA GLY A 48 25.09 -12.51 3.99
C GLY A 48 25.12 -11.07 3.46
N ALA A 49 24.00 -10.53 2.94
CA ALA A 49 23.91 -9.14 2.58
C ALA A 49 24.02 -8.26 3.84
N ASP A 50 24.80 -7.18 3.75
CA ASP A 50 24.80 -6.11 4.73
C ASP A 50 23.79 -5.04 4.28
N LEU A 51 22.67 -4.96 5.01
CA LEU A 51 21.56 -4.03 4.74
C LEU A 51 21.59 -2.78 5.63
N SER A 52 22.69 -2.56 6.37
CA SER A 52 22.85 -1.38 7.24
C SER A 52 22.79 -0.04 6.49
N CYS A 53 23.01 -0.08 5.16
CA CYS A 53 22.90 1.08 4.28
C CYS A 53 21.47 1.56 4.03
N LEU A 54 20.45 0.74 4.34
CA LEU A 54 19.05 1.07 4.09
C LEU A 54 18.54 2.14 5.05
N LEU A 55 17.97 3.19 4.49
CA LEU A 55 17.28 4.28 5.19
C LEU A 55 15.76 4.19 5.03
N GLY A 56 15.28 3.42 4.06
CA GLY A 56 13.86 3.21 3.85
C GLY A 56 13.55 1.99 2.98
N VAL A 57 12.52 1.25 3.38
CA VAL A 57 11.93 0.15 2.64
C VAL A 57 10.44 0.42 2.51
N PHE A 58 9.94 0.46 1.28
CA PHE A 58 8.57 0.85 0.98
C PHE A 58 7.84 -0.29 0.29
N SER A 59 6.67 -0.65 0.81
CA SER A 59 5.72 -1.58 0.20
C SER A 59 4.50 -0.82 -0.29
N GLY A 60 4.06 -1.11 -1.50
CA GLY A 60 2.85 -0.54 -2.07
C GLY A 60 2.40 -1.31 -3.31
N GLY A 61 1.28 -0.89 -3.89
CA GLY A 61 0.71 -1.48 -5.09
C GLY A 61 -0.10 -2.77 -4.87
N ASP A 62 0.02 -3.37 -3.69
CA ASP A 62 -0.79 -4.49 -3.24
C ASP A 62 -0.83 -4.52 -1.71
N SER A 63 -1.74 -5.33 -1.13
CA SER A 63 -1.89 -5.47 0.31
C SER A 63 -0.72 -6.28 0.90
N LEU A 64 -0.04 -5.71 1.88
CA LEU A 64 1.02 -6.39 2.63
C LEU A 64 0.41 -7.06 3.86
N SER A 65 0.47 -8.40 3.92
CA SER A 65 0.00 -9.10 5.11
C SER A 65 0.85 -8.77 6.33
N VAL A 66 0.22 -8.74 7.49
CA VAL A 66 0.91 -8.49 8.77
C VAL A 66 2.03 -9.51 9.00
N GLU A 67 1.80 -10.76 8.62
CA GLU A 67 2.78 -11.83 8.78
C GLU A 67 4.00 -11.63 7.88
N LEU A 68 3.80 -11.34 6.59
CA LEU A 68 4.90 -11.06 5.68
C LEU A 68 5.70 -9.84 6.14
N LYS A 69 5.02 -8.80 6.60
CA LYS A 69 5.71 -7.61 7.15
C LYS A 69 6.59 -7.98 8.33
N LYS A 70 6.09 -8.75 9.29
CA LYS A 70 6.87 -9.22 10.48
C LYS A 70 8.07 -10.05 10.05
N ARG A 71 7.92 -10.98 9.13
CA ARG A 71 9.00 -11.81 8.61
C ARG A 71 10.07 -10.98 7.90
N PHE A 72 9.65 -10.03 7.08
CA PHE A 72 10.59 -9.18 6.35
C PHE A 72 11.29 -8.16 7.27
N ASP A 73 10.60 -7.61 8.27
CA ASP A 73 11.21 -6.74 9.29
C ASP A 73 12.26 -7.50 10.12
N ALA A 74 12.00 -8.77 10.48
CA ALA A 74 12.98 -9.63 11.15
C ALA A 74 14.21 -9.88 10.24
N PHE A 75 14.00 -10.18 8.97
CA PHE A 75 15.06 -10.34 7.98
C PHE A 75 15.91 -9.07 7.84
N LEU A 76 15.31 -7.90 7.73
CA LEU A 76 16.02 -6.62 7.67
C LEU A 76 16.92 -6.44 8.89
N LYS A 77 16.40 -6.72 10.08
CA LYS A 77 17.14 -6.63 11.34
C LYS A 77 18.32 -7.60 11.42
N GLU A 78 18.12 -8.85 11.02
CA GLU A 78 19.17 -9.87 10.97
C GLU A 78 20.32 -9.49 10.03
N HIS A 79 20.01 -8.72 8.98
CA HIS A 79 20.99 -8.23 8.00
C HIS A 79 21.52 -6.81 8.31
N GLY A 80 21.33 -6.33 9.55
CA GLY A 80 21.92 -5.08 10.05
C GLY A 80 21.14 -3.80 9.76
N ALA A 81 19.96 -3.88 9.15
CA ALA A 81 19.13 -2.70 8.94
C ALA A 81 18.49 -2.23 10.27
N SER A 82 18.42 -0.92 10.47
CA SER A 82 17.79 -0.28 11.65
C SER A 82 16.37 0.21 11.39
N ILE A 83 15.80 -0.14 10.23
CA ILE A 83 14.48 0.33 9.78
C ILE A 83 13.55 -0.87 9.56
N THR A 84 12.27 -0.57 9.44
CA THR A 84 11.22 -1.54 9.12
C THR A 84 10.52 -1.16 7.81
N VAL A 85 9.76 -2.09 7.25
CA VAL A 85 8.95 -1.83 6.05
C VAL A 85 7.88 -0.80 6.38
N ARG A 86 7.77 0.20 5.51
CA ARG A 86 6.71 1.22 5.55
C ARG A 86 5.74 0.97 4.42
N GLU A 87 4.48 0.83 4.77
CA GLU A 87 3.42 0.68 3.78
C GLU A 87 2.97 2.03 3.26
N GLY A 88 2.73 2.09 1.95
CA GLY A 88 2.13 3.22 1.28
C GLY A 88 0.97 2.78 0.41
N TYR A 89 0.00 3.65 0.27
CA TYR A 89 -1.16 3.44 -0.58
C TYR A 89 -1.34 4.61 -1.52
N GLY A 90 -1.90 4.33 -2.67
CA GLY A 90 -2.28 5.30 -3.67
C GLY A 90 -2.88 4.65 -4.89
N THR A 91 -3.38 5.48 -5.76
CA THR A 91 -4.03 5.09 -7.01
C THR A 91 -3.39 5.81 -8.18
N THR A 92 -3.53 5.27 -9.39
CA THR A 92 -3.08 5.92 -10.61
C THR A 92 -3.76 7.28 -10.80
N GLU A 93 -5.00 7.40 -10.36
CA GLU A 93 -5.82 8.62 -10.39
C GLU A 93 -5.24 9.76 -9.54
N CYS A 94 -4.32 9.44 -8.63
CA CYS A 94 -3.62 10.41 -7.77
C CYS A 94 -2.09 10.28 -7.85
N VAL A 95 -1.57 9.87 -9.00
CA VAL A 95 -0.13 9.76 -9.34
C VAL A 95 0.65 8.73 -8.52
N THR A 96 0.13 7.75 -7.94
CA THR A 96 0.73 6.69 -7.15
C THR A 96 0.47 6.82 -5.65
N ALA A 97 1.52 7.06 -4.82
CA ALA A 97 1.37 7.13 -3.37
C ALA A 97 0.73 8.45 -2.93
N SER A 98 -0.26 8.37 -2.09
CA SER A 98 -0.95 9.50 -1.47
C SER A 98 -1.00 9.40 0.06
N CYS A 99 -0.63 8.24 0.64
CA CYS A 99 -0.36 8.10 2.06
C CYS A 99 0.82 7.14 2.32
N LEU A 100 1.39 7.22 3.50
CA LEU A 100 2.53 6.40 3.90
C LEU A 100 2.58 6.25 5.42
N THR A 101 3.00 5.08 5.88
CA THR A 101 3.30 4.84 7.30
C THR A 101 4.41 5.78 7.78
N PRO A 102 4.19 6.57 8.85
CA PRO A 102 5.22 7.45 9.44
C PRO A 102 6.40 6.66 10.01
N ILE A 103 7.58 7.31 10.05
CA ILE A 103 8.81 6.67 10.58
C ILE A 103 8.70 6.35 12.06
N HIS A 104 8.15 7.29 12.85
CA HIS A 104 8.18 7.22 14.31
C HIS A 104 6.90 6.68 14.95
N LYS A 105 5.85 6.46 14.15
CA LYS A 105 4.57 5.95 14.65
C LYS A 105 3.95 5.04 13.61
N GLN A 106 3.99 3.76 13.89
CA GLN A 106 3.38 2.74 13.03
C GLN A 106 2.23 2.07 13.76
N LYS A 107 1.16 1.76 13.03
CA LYS A 107 0.05 0.96 13.54
C LYS A 107 -0.08 -0.28 12.67
N GLU A 108 -0.17 -1.44 13.30
CA GLU A 108 -0.28 -2.73 12.62
C GLU A 108 -1.52 -2.76 11.70
N GLY A 109 -1.33 -3.18 10.47
CA GLY A 109 -2.37 -3.27 9.45
C GLY A 109 -2.80 -1.93 8.83
N SER A 110 -2.14 -0.81 9.22
CA SER A 110 -2.42 0.49 8.62
C SER A 110 -1.49 0.77 7.44
N ILE A 111 -2.06 1.33 6.38
CA ILE A 111 -1.33 1.85 5.20
C ILE A 111 -0.76 3.27 5.43
N GLY A 112 -0.87 3.80 6.65
CA GLY A 112 -0.28 5.08 7.06
C GLY A 112 -1.26 6.23 7.16
N ILE A 113 -0.72 7.44 7.08
CA ILE A 113 -1.45 8.71 7.09
C ILE A 113 -1.27 9.44 5.76
N PRO A 114 -2.19 10.32 5.36
CA PRO A 114 -2.10 11.12 4.14
C PRO A 114 -0.81 11.94 4.07
N PHE A 115 -0.33 12.16 2.85
CA PHE A 115 0.72 13.15 2.59
C PHE A 115 0.22 14.58 2.82
N PRO A 116 1.13 15.55 3.02
CA PRO A 116 0.75 16.96 3.07
C PRO A 116 -0.11 17.36 1.86
N ASP A 117 -1.09 18.21 2.11
CA ASP A 117 -2.07 18.72 1.11
C ASP A 117 -2.94 17.62 0.46
N THR A 118 -2.93 16.40 1.00
CA THR A 118 -3.81 15.31 0.60
C THR A 118 -4.79 15.01 1.73
N TYR A 119 -6.08 14.94 1.40
CA TYR A 119 -7.14 14.69 2.37
C TYR A 119 -7.84 13.39 2.04
N TYR A 120 -8.22 12.67 3.08
CA TYR A 120 -8.95 11.42 3.02
C TYR A 120 -10.25 11.54 3.80
N LYS A 121 -11.25 10.84 3.34
CA LYS A 121 -12.46 10.56 4.11
C LYS A 121 -13.00 9.19 3.74
N ILE A 122 -13.78 8.63 4.64
CA ILE A 122 -14.47 7.36 4.44
C ILE A 122 -15.94 7.65 4.26
N VAL A 123 -16.53 7.15 3.19
CA VAL A 123 -17.95 7.36 2.89
C VAL A 123 -18.67 6.03 2.77
N LYS A 124 -19.96 6.04 3.02
CA LYS A 124 -20.81 4.88 2.78
C LYS A 124 -20.77 4.52 1.28
N PRO A 125 -20.46 3.26 0.92
CA PRO A 125 -20.28 2.85 -0.47
C PRO A 125 -21.47 3.25 -1.37
N GLY A 126 -21.14 3.84 -2.53
CA GLY A 126 -22.13 4.34 -3.48
C GLY A 126 -22.83 5.63 -3.09
N THR A 127 -22.35 6.32 -2.07
CA THR A 127 -22.89 7.60 -1.60
C THR A 127 -21.76 8.60 -1.33
N GLN A 128 -22.13 9.83 -0.92
CA GLN A 128 -21.18 10.86 -0.46
C GLN A 128 -21.26 11.07 1.07
N GLU A 129 -22.03 10.24 1.76
CA GLU A 129 -22.26 10.32 3.21
C GLU A 129 -21.02 9.80 3.95
N GLU A 130 -20.39 10.66 4.76
CA GLU A 130 -19.25 10.27 5.58
C GLU A 130 -19.68 9.34 6.71
N VAL A 131 -18.84 8.35 7.00
CA VAL A 131 -19.02 7.47 8.15
C VAL A 131 -18.13 7.93 9.31
N PRO A 132 -18.51 7.62 10.57
CA PRO A 132 -17.68 7.91 11.74
C PRO A 132 -16.30 7.24 11.68
N TYR A 133 -15.33 7.80 12.44
CA TYR A 133 -14.02 7.14 12.62
C TYR A 133 -14.20 5.73 13.19
N GLY A 134 -13.43 4.79 12.64
CA GLY A 134 -13.49 3.38 13.02
C GLY A 134 -14.55 2.57 12.28
N GLU A 135 -15.43 3.21 11.52
CA GLU A 135 -16.39 2.51 10.66
C GLU A 135 -15.82 2.29 9.26
N GLU A 136 -16.23 1.19 8.64
CA GLU A 136 -15.83 0.81 7.28
C GLU A 136 -16.67 1.50 6.22
N GLY A 137 -16.02 1.93 5.15
CA GLY A 137 -16.67 2.52 3.98
C GLY A 137 -15.70 2.62 2.81
N GLU A 138 -16.13 3.32 1.76
CA GLU A 138 -15.28 3.61 0.60
C GLU A 138 -14.27 4.70 0.94
N ILE A 139 -13.00 4.45 0.62
CA ILE A 139 -11.94 5.44 0.74
C ILE A 139 -12.12 6.47 -0.37
N CYS A 140 -12.27 7.73 0.01
CA CYS A 140 -12.24 8.88 -0.90
C CYS A 140 -11.05 9.75 -0.58
N LEU A 141 -10.41 10.28 -1.61
CA LEU A 141 -9.26 11.17 -1.43
C LEU A 141 -9.30 12.35 -2.38
N THR A 142 -8.70 13.46 -1.96
CA THR A 142 -8.50 14.67 -2.77
C THR A 142 -7.14 15.27 -2.49
N GLY A 143 -6.56 15.94 -3.47
CA GLY A 143 -5.26 16.57 -3.35
C GLY A 143 -4.74 17.10 -4.69
N PRO A 144 -3.56 17.74 -4.68
CA PRO A 144 -3.00 18.39 -5.86
C PRO A 144 -2.56 17.44 -6.97
N THR A 145 -2.45 16.15 -6.67
CA THR A 145 -2.01 15.10 -7.61
C THR A 145 -3.17 14.36 -8.28
N MET A 146 -4.41 14.80 -8.05
CA MET A 146 -5.58 14.19 -8.65
C MET A 146 -5.57 14.33 -10.17
N MET A 147 -5.87 13.24 -10.90
CA MET A 147 -5.95 13.21 -12.36
C MET A 147 -6.92 14.26 -12.89
N LEU A 148 -6.74 14.69 -14.11
CA LEU A 148 -7.70 15.54 -14.80
C LEU A 148 -8.95 14.73 -15.19
N GLU A 149 -8.75 13.66 -15.96
CA GLU A 149 -9.82 12.80 -16.45
C GLU A 149 -9.26 11.46 -16.97
N TYR A 150 -10.11 10.49 -17.20
CA TYR A 150 -9.82 9.35 -18.05
C TYR A 150 -10.03 9.75 -19.52
N VAL A 151 -8.98 9.63 -20.32
CA VAL A 151 -9.00 10.06 -21.74
C VAL A 151 -10.07 9.30 -22.51
N ASN A 152 -10.98 10.06 -23.15
CA ASN A 152 -12.14 9.55 -23.89
C ASN A 152 -13.17 8.73 -23.08
N HIS A 153 -13.14 8.84 -21.74
CA HIS A 153 -14.05 8.13 -20.84
C HIS A 153 -14.71 9.10 -19.85
N PRO A 154 -15.58 10.02 -20.30
CA PRO A 154 -16.19 11.05 -19.45
C PRO A 154 -17.14 10.45 -18.41
N GLU A 155 -17.82 9.34 -18.72
CA GLU A 155 -18.74 8.68 -17.78
C GLU A 155 -18.01 8.07 -16.60
N GLU A 156 -16.92 7.33 -16.86
CA GLU A 156 -16.06 6.76 -15.83
C GLU A 156 -15.37 7.85 -15.01
N THR A 157 -14.99 8.95 -15.68
CA THR A 157 -14.45 10.12 -14.98
C THR A 157 -15.45 10.70 -14.00
N ALA A 158 -16.71 10.89 -14.43
CA ALA A 158 -17.77 11.43 -13.57
C ALA A 158 -18.16 10.47 -12.42
N GLN A 159 -18.03 9.16 -12.62
CA GLN A 159 -18.25 8.19 -11.56
C GLN A 159 -17.12 8.19 -10.52
N THR A 160 -15.89 8.37 -10.97
CA THR A 160 -14.69 8.32 -10.12
C THR A 160 -14.43 9.66 -9.43
N LYS A 161 -14.65 10.78 -10.13
CA LYS A 161 -14.44 12.13 -9.59
C LYS A 161 -15.78 12.80 -9.34
N GLN A 162 -16.11 12.99 -8.08
CA GLN A 162 -17.39 13.59 -7.68
C GLN A 162 -17.17 14.82 -6.81
N THR A 163 -17.91 15.89 -7.08
CA THR A 163 -17.92 17.05 -6.19
C THR A 163 -18.93 16.79 -5.08
N HIS A 164 -18.44 16.86 -3.84
CA HIS A 164 -19.26 16.63 -2.65
C HIS A 164 -19.85 17.93 -2.09
N ALA A 165 -20.70 17.82 -1.06
CA ALA A 165 -21.36 18.95 -0.42
C ALA A 165 -20.38 19.96 0.22
N ASP A 166 -19.16 19.55 0.53
CA ASP A 166 -18.07 20.40 1.01
C ASP A 166 -17.46 21.32 -0.08
N GLY A 167 -17.91 21.17 -1.33
CA GLY A 167 -17.41 21.92 -2.49
C GLY A 167 -16.10 21.40 -3.06
N LEU A 168 -15.51 20.35 -2.48
CA LEU A 168 -14.30 19.72 -2.99
C LEU A 168 -14.64 18.58 -3.95
N THR A 169 -13.75 18.34 -4.91
CA THR A 169 -13.84 17.17 -5.79
C THR A 169 -13.04 16.03 -5.16
N TRP A 170 -13.65 14.87 -5.02
CA TRP A 170 -13.11 13.68 -4.42
C TRP A 170 -12.99 12.56 -5.44
N VAL A 171 -11.92 11.79 -5.36
CA VAL A 171 -11.75 10.53 -6.07
C VAL A 171 -12.36 9.42 -5.23
N HIS A 172 -13.38 8.75 -5.76
CA HIS A 172 -13.93 7.51 -5.25
C HIS A 172 -13.04 6.36 -5.72
N THR A 173 -12.30 5.76 -4.80
CA THR A 173 -11.24 4.80 -5.17
C THR A 173 -11.77 3.42 -5.53
N GLY A 174 -12.98 3.10 -5.12
CA GLY A 174 -13.53 1.75 -5.18
C GLY A 174 -12.87 0.79 -4.16
N ASP A 175 -12.13 1.33 -3.21
CA ASP A 175 -11.47 0.58 -2.15
C ASP A 175 -12.22 0.76 -0.83
N LEU A 176 -12.47 -0.36 -0.13
CA LEU A 176 -12.99 -0.35 1.23
C LEU A 176 -11.86 -0.15 2.23
N GLY A 177 -12.14 0.62 3.25
CA GLY A 177 -11.24 0.85 4.35
C GLY A 177 -11.90 1.58 5.50
N MET A 178 -11.11 1.96 6.48
CA MET A 178 -11.54 2.79 7.59
C MET A 178 -10.44 3.79 7.94
N MET A 179 -10.81 4.83 8.67
CA MET A 179 -9.86 5.79 9.26
C MET A 179 -10.08 5.85 10.76
N ASP A 180 -9.01 5.86 11.54
CA ASP A 180 -9.13 6.04 12.98
C ASP A 180 -9.05 7.53 13.37
N GLU A 181 -9.32 7.83 14.65
CA GLU A 181 -9.31 9.19 15.22
C GLU A 181 -7.93 9.89 15.12
N GLU A 182 -6.85 9.13 14.91
CA GLU A 182 -5.51 9.67 14.72
C GLU A 182 -5.15 9.88 13.23
N GLY A 183 -6.07 9.60 12.32
CA GLY A 183 -5.91 9.77 10.87
C GLY A 183 -5.17 8.63 10.19
N PHE A 184 -4.98 7.49 10.86
CA PHE A 184 -4.43 6.30 10.21
C PHE A 184 -5.49 5.62 9.37
N ILE A 185 -5.10 5.28 8.12
CA ILE A 185 -5.96 4.61 7.15
C ILE A 185 -5.68 3.11 7.20
N TYR A 186 -6.74 2.32 7.12
CA TYR A 186 -6.69 0.86 7.06
C TYR A 186 -7.40 0.41 5.79
N PHE A 187 -6.66 -0.12 4.85
CA PHE A 187 -7.20 -0.73 3.65
C PHE A 187 -7.80 -2.10 3.99
N ARG A 188 -8.92 -2.43 3.36
CA ARG A 188 -9.56 -3.75 3.50
C ARG A 188 -9.46 -4.54 2.21
N GLN A 189 -10.10 -4.05 1.17
CA GLN A 189 -10.09 -4.67 -0.16
C GLN A 189 -10.79 -3.79 -1.19
N ARG A 190 -10.77 -4.22 -2.44
CA ARG A 190 -11.60 -3.64 -3.50
C ARG A 190 -13.09 -3.92 -3.27
N ILE A 191 -13.96 -2.92 -3.44
CA ILE A 191 -15.42 -3.07 -3.35
C ILE A 191 -15.91 -4.18 -4.31
N LYS A 192 -15.35 -4.22 -5.54
CA LYS A 192 -15.73 -5.22 -6.55
C LYS A 192 -15.32 -6.66 -6.20
N ARG A 193 -14.39 -6.87 -5.27
CA ARG A 193 -14.00 -8.21 -4.78
C ARG A 193 -14.85 -8.70 -3.61
N MET A 194 -15.63 -7.82 -2.99
CA MET A 194 -16.49 -8.19 -1.87
C MET A 194 -17.56 -9.19 -2.32
N ILE A 195 -17.67 -10.30 -1.62
CA ILE A 195 -18.68 -11.32 -1.86
C ILE A 195 -19.84 -11.08 -0.90
N VAL A 196 -21.03 -10.86 -1.45
CA VAL A 196 -22.23 -10.75 -0.63
C VAL A 196 -22.97 -12.08 -0.69
N THR A 197 -23.10 -12.76 0.44
CA THR A 197 -23.82 -14.03 0.54
C THR A 197 -24.69 -14.06 1.78
N ASN A 198 -25.97 -14.43 1.62
CA ASN A 198 -26.96 -14.48 2.70
C ASN A 198 -27.04 -13.20 3.55
N GLY A 199 -26.82 -12.04 2.96
CA GLY A 199 -26.82 -10.76 3.66
C GLY A 199 -25.54 -10.42 4.44
N TYR A 200 -24.50 -11.27 4.34
CA TYR A 200 -23.20 -11.04 4.92
C TYR A 200 -22.17 -10.62 3.87
N ASN A 201 -21.35 -9.66 4.22
CA ASN A 201 -20.18 -9.29 3.43
C ASN A 201 -19.02 -10.23 3.78
N VAL A 202 -18.54 -10.98 2.79
CA VAL A 202 -17.34 -11.81 2.93
C VAL A 202 -16.20 -11.09 2.24
N TYR A 203 -15.11 -10.93 2.96
CA TYR A 203 -13.92 -10.24 2.52
C TYR A 203 -12.84 -11.27 2.15
N PRO A 204 -12.59 -11.56 0.85
CA PRO A 204 -11.57 -12.52 0.44
C PRO A 204 -10.20 -12.25 1.06
N SER A 205 -9.80 -10.99 1.17
CA SER A 205 -8.51 -10.62 1.78
C SER A 205 -8.36 -11.06 3.24
N GLN A 206 -9.44 -11.18 4.01
CA GLN A 206 -9.38 -11.70 5.37
C GLN A 206 -9.11 -13.20 5.38
N LEU A 207 -9.72 -13.95 4.45
CA LEU A 207 -9.49 -15.37 4.28
C LEU A 207 -8.08 -15.64 3.77
N GLU A 208 -7.62 -14.86 2.80
CA GLU A 208 -6.26 -14.89 2.26
C GLU A 208 -5.23 -14.69 3.39
N ASN A 209 -5.39 -13.68 4.24
CA ASN A 209 -4.49 -13.43 5.38
C ASN A 209 -4.45 -14.61 6.39
N ILE A 210 -5.61 -15.24 6.66
CA ILE A 210 -5.67 -16.42 7.55
C ILE A 210 -4.95 -17.61 6.92
N LEU A 211 -5.17 -17.85 5.63
CA LEU A 211 -4.52 -18.94 4.90
C LEU A 211 -3.00 -18.74 4.82
N GLU A 212 -2.55 -17.53 4.55
CA GLU A 212 -1.11 -17.19 4.47
C GLU A 212 -0.39 -17.27 5.82
N GLY A 213 -1.12 -17.22 6.93
CA GLY A 213 -0.59 -17.52 8.26
C GLY A 213 -0.23 -19.01 8.47
N HIS A 214 -0.63 -19.91 7.56
CA HIS A 214 -0.34 -21.33 7.67
C HIS A 214 1.01 -21.68 7.03
N GLU A 215 1.84 -22.47 7.70
CA GLU A 215 3.23 -22.79 7.29
C GLU A 215 3.39 -23.38 5.87
N TYR A 216 2.34 -24.01 5.33
CA TYR A 216 2.34 -24.63 4.00
C TYR A 216 1.68 -23.76 2.91
N VAL A 217 1.13 -22.60 3.29
CA VAL A 217 0.52 -21.67 2.33
C VAL A 217 1.49 -20.51 2.09
N HIS A 218 1.84 -20.31 0.85
CA HIS A 218 2.79 -19.26 0.47
C HIS A 218 2.11 -18.01 -0.05
N LEU A 219 1.01 -18.19 -0.75
CA LEU A 219 0.19 -17.13 -1.32
C LEU A 219 -1.21 -17.70 -1.53
N SER A 220 -2.22 -16.86 -1.31
CA SER A 220 -3.62 -17.15 -1.61
C SER A 220 -4.23 -15.98 -2.38
N CYS A 221 -5.28 -16.25 -3.21
CA CYS A 221 -5.99 -15.24 -4.00
C CYS A 221 -7.43 -15.70 -4.32
#